data_1a342e323000e1107d170ea0be14a35e
#
_entry.id   1a342e323000e1107d170ea0be14a35e
#
_cell.length_a   1.000
_cell.length_b   1.000
_cell.length_c   1.000
_cell.angle_alpha   90.00
_cell.angle_beta   90.00
_cell.angle_gamma   90.00
#
_symmetry.space_group_name_H-M   'P 1'
#
loop_
_entity.id
_entity.type
_entity.pdbx_description
1 polymer ?
#
loop_
_entity_poly.entity_id
_entity_poly.type
_entity_poly.pdbx_seq_one_letter_code
_entity_poly.pdbx_strand_id
1 'polypeptide(L)'
;MDLMPYIGQAEFCAVLPRIFRTADEPVFRDILQRHPEVASAAIGNLGHLAIVKGLGKTLRGDFGLNVYNSRAVRFWQEQGLSSVTASFELRWQQVRDLNKHLPCEAIVYGRLPLMVMENCVTRCNVGCTHGAGSVLTDRTGAQFPVTCGYGCRCEIQNSRTLFLADKPEMHRCGLTYGRLRFTTETPEQ
;
A
#
# COMPACT_ATOMS: atom_id res chain seq x y z
N MET A 1 0.07 8.07 15.99
CA MET A 1 -1.36 8.44 15.88
C MET A 1 -2.12 7.48 16.77
N ASP A 2 -2.94 7.98 17.66
CA ASP A 2 -3.85 7.15 18.45
C ASP A 2 -5.11 6.87 17.62
N LEU A 3 -5.41 5.60 17.35
CA LEU A 3 -6.58 5.18 16.57
C LEU A 3 -7.77 4.81 17.45
N MET A 4 -7.57 4.71 18.77
CA MET A 4 -8.61 4.32 19.73
C MET A 4 -9.93 5.10 19.59
N PRO A 5 -9.92 6.43 19.37
CA PRO A 5 -11.15 7.22 19.22
C PRO A 5 -11.99 6.85 17.99
N TYR A 6 -11.42 6.17 17.01
CA TYR A 6 -12.08 5.84 15.74
C TYR A 6 -12.56 4.38 15.68
N ILE A 7 -12.29 3.58 16.72
CA ILE A 7 -12.78 2.19 16.79
C ILE A 7 -14.30 2.20 16.82
N GLY A 8 -14.91 1.43 15.91
CA GLY A 8 -16.36 1.38 15.71
C GLY A 8 -16.94 2.44 14.77
N GLN A 9 -16.14 3.45 14.36
CA GLN A 9 -16.53 4.46 13.37
C GLN A 9 -15.99 4.13 11.97
N ALA A 10 -14.90 3.37 11.88
CA ALA A 10 -14.27 2.96 10.64
C ALA A 10 -13.71 1.54 10.74
N GLU A 11 -13.58 0.88 9.61
CA GLU A 11 -12.88 -0.40 9.51
C GLU A 11 -11.36 -0.14 9.38
N PHE A 12 -10.59 -0.79 10.25
CA PHE A 12 -9.13 -0.70 10.23
C PHE A 12 -8.52 -1.87 9.46
N CYS A 13 -7.58 -1.54 8.58
CA CYS A 13 -6.78 -2.52 7.84
C CYS A 13 -5.30 -2.27 8.12
N ALA A 14 -4.60 -3.27 8.63
CA ALA A 14 -3.16 -3.20 8.82
C ALA A 14 -2.44 -3.36 7.47
N VAL A 15 -1.63 -2.38 7.09
CA VAL A 15 -0.77 -2.47 5.91
C VAL A 15 0.60 -2.97 6.34
N LEU A 16 0.96 -4.19 5.89
CA LEU A 16 2.27 -4.77 6.18
C LEU A 16 3.36 -4.13 5.32
N PRO A 17 4.59 -3.94 5.87
CA PRO A 17 5.69 -3.36 5.12
C PRO A 17 6.04 -4.20 3.90
N ARG A 18 6.21 -3.59 2.73
CA ARG A 18 6.54 -4.29 1.47
C ARG A 18 7.85 -5.06 1.56
N ILE A 19 8.83 -4.53 2.26
CA ILE A 19 10.10 -5.19 2.54
C ILE A 19 10.11 -5.64 3.99
N PHE A 20 10.25 -6.93 4.22
CA PHE A 20 10.48 -7.51 5.53
C PHE A 20 11.39 -8.74 5.41
N ARG A 21 12.02 -9.11 6.49
CA ARG A 21 12.88 -10.29 6.59
C ARG A 21 12.17 -11.35 7.43
N THR A 22 12.58 -12.59 7.31
CA THR A 22 12.07 -13.70 8.15
C THR A 22 12.17 -13.39 9.63
N ALA A 23 13.20 -12.68 10.06
CA ALA A 23 13.36 -12.25 11.46
C ALA A 23 12.29 -11.24 11.91
N ASP A 24 11.66 -10.51 11.00
CA ASP A 24 10.61 -9.53 11.30
C ASP A 24 9.23 -10.19 11.46
N GLU A 25 9.05 -11.40 10.93
CA GLU A 25 7.77 -12.12 10.89
C GLU A 25 7.13 -12.28 12.28
N PRO A 26 7.83 -12.74 13.33
CA PRO A 26 7.23 -12.88 14.65
C PRO A 26 6.72 -11.57 15.22
N VAL A 27 7.40 -10.46 14.95
CA VAL A 27 7.03 -9.12 15.42
C VAL A 27 5.71 -8.67 14.80
N PHE A 28 5.56 -8.79 13.48
CA PHE A 28 4.31 -8.42 12.82
C PHE A 28 3.16 -9.31 13.17
N ARG A 29 3.42 -10.61 13.31
CA ARG A 29 2.43 -11.58 13.75
C ARG A 29 1.90 -11.25 15.16
N ASP A 30 2.79 -10.99 16.10
CA ASP A 30 2.45 -10.61 17.47
C ASP A 30 1.65 -9.29 17.52
N ILE A 31 2.03 -8.27 16.73
CA ILE A 31 1.27 -7.02 16.63
C ILE A 31 -0.15 -7.31 16.16
N LEU A 32 -0.33 -8.07 15.08
CA LEU A 32 -1.66 -8.39 14.53
C LEU A 32 -2.51 -9.21 15.50
N GLN A 33 -1.90 -10.07 16.32
CA GLN A 33 -2.59 -10.85 17.34
C GLN A 33 -3.09 -9.98 18.50
N ARG A 34 -2.28 -9.00 18.91
CA ARG A 34 -2.64 -8.09 20.03
C ARG A 34 -3.69 -7.05 19.66
N HIS A 35 -3.96 -6.88 18.36
CA HIS A 35 -4.93 -5.91 17.84
C HIS A 35 -6.09 -6.60 17.12
N PRO A 36 -7.02 -7.26 17.88
CA PRO A 36 -8.19 -7.92 17.29
C PRO A 36 -9.16 -6.94 16.63
N GLU A 37 -9.18 -5.67 17.07
CA GLU A 37 -9.97 -4.58 16.50
C GLU A 37 -9.59 -4.25 15.05
N VAL A 38 -8.37 -4.57 14.64
CA VAL A 38 -7.93 -4.48 13.24
C VAL A 38 -8.39 -5.74 12.52
N ALA A 39 -9.56 -5.68 11.91
CA ALA A 39 -10.21 -6.85 11.32
C ALA A 39 -9.55 -7.35 10.02
N SER A 40 -8.81 -6.50 9.32
CA SER A 40 -8.23 -6.83 8.01
C SER A 40 -6.73 -6.53 7.93
N ALA A 41 -6.05 -7.21 6.99
CA ALA A 41 -4.63 -7.01 6.70
C ALA A 41 -4.40 -6.89 5.19
N ALA A 42 -3.64 -5.87 4.77
CA ALA A 42 -3.26 -5.66 3.39
C ALA A 42 -1.97 -6.42 3.06
N ILE A 43 -2.06 -7.34 2.11
CA ILE A 43 -1.00 -8.24 1.67
C ILE A 43 -0.31 -7.62 0.46
N GLY A 44 0.89 -7.15 0.61
CA GLY A 44 1.70 -6.54 -0.46
C GLY A 44 2.88 -7.40 -0.93
N ASN A 45 3.01 -8.63 -0.37
CA ASN A 45 4.09 -9.56 -0.64
C ASN A 45 3.58 -10.98 -0.37
N LEU A 46 4.02 -11.97 -1.15
CA LEU A 46 3.61 -13.37 -0.98
C LEU A 46 3.97 -13.91 0.42
N GLY A 47 5.11 -13.53 0.97
CA GLY A 47 5.54 -13.91 2.31
C GLY A 47 4.63 -13.42 3.43
N HIS A 48 3.82 -12.38 3.20
CA HIS A 48 2.83 -11.92 4.20
C HIS A 48 1.79 -12.98 4.53
N LEU A 49 1.49 -13.91 3.61
CA LEU A 49 0.56 -15.01 3.88
C LEU A 49 0.98 -15.85 5.10
N ALA A 50 2.29 -16.06 5.28
CA ALA A 50 2.81 -16.78 6.44
C ALA A 50 2.54 -16.01 7.76
N ILE A 51 2.70 -14.68 7.73
CA ILE A 51 2.48 -13.80 8.89
C ILE A 51 1.02 -13.86 9.35
N VAL A 52 0.07 -13.80 8.41
CA VAL A 52 -1.37 -13.68 8.72
C VAL A 52 -2.07 -15.03 8.89
N LYS A 53 -1.41 -16.13 8.55
CA LYS A 53 -1.99 -17.48 8.61
C LYS A 53 -2.55 -17.80 10.00
N GLY A 54 -3.83 -18.18 10.07
CA GLY A 54 -4.51 -18.57 11.30
C GLY A 54 -4.88 -17.41 12.23
N LEU A 55 -4.72 -16.13 11.81
CA LEU A 55 -5.09 -14.99 12.65
C LEU A 55 -6.56 -14.55 12.50
N GLY A 56 -7.32 -15.17 11.61
CA GLY A 56 -8.74 -14.82 11.37
C GLY A 56 -8.95 -13.44 10.75
N LYS A 57 -7.91 -12.82 10.21
CA LYS A 57 -8.01 -11.51 9.55
C LYS A 57 -8.56 -11.64 8.13
N THR A 58 -9.38 -10.69 7.70
CA THR A 58 -9.75 -10.54 6.30
C THR A 58 -8.54 -10.06 5.48
N LEU A 59 -8.19 -10.81 4.42
CA LEU A 59 -7.00 -10.51 3.64
C LEU A 59 -7.36 -9.66 2.42
N ARG A 60 -6.71 -8.51 2.26
CA ARG A 60 -6.86 -7.61 1.11
C ARG A 60 -5.55 -7.55 0.34
N GLY A 61 -5.59 -7.72 -0.98
CA GLY A 61 -4.41 -7.59 -1.81
C GLY A 61 -4.01 -6.15 -2.01
N ASP A 62 -2.81 -5.78 -1.57
CA ASP A 62 -2.24 -4.44 -1.77
C ASP A 62 -1.58 -4.31 -3.14
N PHE A 63 -1.34 -3.05 -3.60
CA PHE A 63 -0.72 -2.77 -4.89
C PHE A 63 0.67 -3.43 -5.08
N GLY A 64 1.35 -3.77 -3.99
CA GLY A 64 2.62 -4.50 -4.02
C GLY A 64 2.54 -5.90 -4.62
N LEU A 65 1.36 -6.50 -4.71
CA LEU A 65 1.14 -7.77 -5.40
C LEU A 65 1.18 -7.66 -6.92
N ASN A 66 1.18 -6.45 -7.44
CA ASN A 66 1.33 -6.14 -8.84
C ASN A 66 0.34 -6.90 -9.75
N VAL A 67 -0.95 -6.75 -9.46
CA VAL A 67 -2.01 -7.47 -10.17
C VAL A 67 -2.22 -6.85 -11.56
N TYR A 68 -1.72 -7.52 -12.59
CA TYR A 68 -1.71 -7.06 -13.98
C TYR A 68 -2.75 -7.73 -14.89
N ASN A 69 -3.27 -8.88 -14.49
CA ASN A 69 -4.15 -9.67 -15.35
C ASN A 69 -5.12 -10.53 -14.55
N SER A 70 -6.13 -11.05 -15.23
CA SER A 70 -7.20 -11.85 -14.63
C SER A 70 -6.71 -13.17 -14.00
N ARG A 71 -5.60 -13.74 -14.47
CA ARG A 71 -5.01 -14.94 -13.85
C ARG A 71 -4.42 -14.63 -12.48
N ALA A 72 -3.77 -13.46 -12.33
CA ALA A 72 -3.29 -13.00 -11.04
C ALA A 72 -4.46 -12.76 -10.06
N VAL A 73 -5.57 -12.17 -10.52
CA VAL A 73 -6.78 -12.00 -9.69
C VAL A 73 -7.27 -13.35 -9.18
N ARG A 74 -7.39 -14.33 -10.08
CA ARG A 74 -7.83 -15.68 -9.73
C ARG A 74 -6.88 -16.38 -8.77
N PHE A 75 -5.58 -16.29 -9.01
CA PHE A 75 -4.57 -16.84 -8.09
C PHE A 75 -4.75 -16.30 -6.68
N TRP A 76 -4.91 -14.98 -6.53
CA TRP A 76 -5.07 -14.38 -5.22
C TRP A 76 -6.41 -14.73 -4.57
N GLN A 77 -7.46 -14.92 -5.35
CA GLN A 77 -8.72 -15.49 -4.85
C GLN A 77 -8.52 -16.89 -4.27
N GLU A 78 -7.78 -17.74 -4.97
CA GLU A 78 -7.44 -19.11 -4.52
C GLU A 78 -6.55 -19.09 -3.25
N GLN A 79 -5.76 -18.03 -3.04
CA GLN A 79 -5.02 -17.80 -1.79
C GLN A 79 -5.88 -17.24 -0.65
N GLY A 80 -7.17 -17.03 -0.86
CA GLY A 80 -8.12 -16.58 0.18
C GLY A 80 -8.19 -15.06 0.38
N LEU A 81 -7.72 -14.26 -0.57
CA LEU A 81 -7.90 -12.81 -0.51
C LEU A 81 -9.36 -12.43 -0.80
N SER A 82 -9.86 -11.44 -0.10
CA SER A 82 -11.22 -10.89 -0.26
C SER A 82 -11.32 -9.77 -1.30
N SER A 83 -10.20 -9.13 -1.61
CA SER A 83 -10.10 -8.07 -2.62
C SER A 83 -8.66 -7.96 -3.14
N VAL A 84 -8.48 -7.28 -4.26
CA VAL A 84 -7.16 -6.99 -4.84
C VAL A 84 -7.07 -5.55 -5.29
N THR A 85 -5.87 -4.96 -5.21
CA THR A 85 -5.56 -3.67 -5.82
C THR A 85 -4.93 -3.91 -7.18
N ALA A 86 -5.55 -3.37 -8.24
CA ALA A 86 -4.99 -3.38 -9.58
C ALA A 86 -3.66 -2.61 -9.60
N SER A 87 -2.70 -3.07 -10.39
CA SER A 87 -1.44 -2.34 -10.54
C SER A 87 -1.71 -0.92 -11.07
N PHE A 88 -1.09 0.07 -10.45
CA PHE A 88 -1.19 1.47 -10.88
C PHE A 88 -0.46 1.75 -12.21
N GLU A 89 0.24 0.77 -12.76
CA GLU A 89 0.86 0.85 -14.09
C GLU A 89 -0.12 0.46 -15.22
N LEU A 90 -1.31 -0.06 -14.87
CA LEU A 90 -2.34 -0.39 -15.85
C LEU A 90 -3.06 0.87 -16.34
N ARG A 91 -3.37 0.88 -17.65
CA ARG A 91 -4.26 1.87 -18.24
C ARG A 91 -5.72 1.55 -17.87
N TRP A 92 -6.62 2.53 -17.93
CA TRP A 92 -8.04 2.35 -17.63
C TRP A 92 -8.70 1.21 -18.40
N GLN A 93 -8.38 1.09 -19.68
CA GLN A 93 -8.90 0.01 -20.52
C GLN A 93 -8.47 -1.37 -19.97
N GLN A 94 -7.22 -1.50 -19.59
CA GLN A 94 -6.71 -2.74 -19.01
C GLN A 94 -7.35 -3.04 -17.65
N VAL A 95 -7.55 -2.02 -16.80
CA VAL A 95 -8.27 -2.18 -15.52
C VAL A 95 -9.71 -2.61 -15.77
N ARG A 96 -10.39 -2.02 -16.75
CA ARG A 96 -11.75 -2.41 -17.14
C ARG A 96 -11.81 -3.87 -17.60
N ASP A 97 -10.82 -4.29 -18.39
CA ASP A 97 -10.80 -5.62 -19.02
C ASP A 97 -10.29 -6.73 -18.07
N LEU A 98 -9.82 -6.35 -16.87
CA LEU A 98 -9.57 -7.34 -15.82
C LEU A 98 -10.86 -8.08 -15.49
N ASN A 99 -10.78 -9.42 -15.46
CA ASN A 99 -11.86 -10.21 -14.91
C ASN A 99 -11.84 -10.10 -13.39
N LYS A 100 -12.87 -9.47 -12.85
CA LYS A 100 -12.97 -9.15 -11.43
C LYS A 100 -13.66 -10.26 -10.67
N HIS A 101 -13.00 -11.41 -10.56
CA HIS A 101 -13.45 -12.49 -9.67
C HIS A 101 -13.45 -12.08 -8.18
N LEU A 102 -12.70 -11.03 -7.86
CA LEU A 102 -12.67 -10.38 -6.54
C LEU A 102 -13.05 -8.90 -6.67
N PRO A 103 -13.59 -8.28 -5.60
CA PRO A 103 -13.63 -6.83 -5.48
C PRO A 103 -12.28 -6.23 -5.83
N CYS A 104 -12.29 -5.26 -6.74
CA CYS A 104 -11.07 -4.65 -7.26
C CYS A 104 -10.96 -3.20 -6.81
N GLU A 105 -9.78 -2.84 -6.32
CA GLU A 105 -9.42 -1.49 -5.92
C GLU A 105 -8.41 -0.89 -6.91
N ALA A 106 -8.41 0.44 -7.04
CA ALA A 106 -7.32 1.18 -7.68
C ALA A 106 -6.92 2.39 -6.83
N ILE A 107 -5.63 2.77 -6.89
CA ILE A 107 -5.17 4.03 -6.30
C ILE A 107 -5.65 5.16 -7.20
N VAL A 108 -6.48 6.06 -6.66
CA VAL A 108 -7.07 7.18 -7.39
C VAL A 108 -6.54 8.54 -6.93
N TYR A 109 -5.88 8.57 -5.78
CA TYR A 109 -5.20 9.74 -5.25
C TYR A 109 -3.93 9.35 -4.51
N GLY A 110 -2.92 10.22 -4.60
CA GLY A 110 -1.72 10.19 -3.78
C GLY A 110 -0.42 10.05 -4.58
N ARG A 111 0.70 10.08 -3.88
CA ARG A 111 2.01 9.89 -4.51
C ARG A 111 2.30 8.40 -4.67
N LEU A 112 2.57 7.99 -5.90
CA LEU A 112 2.96 6.61 -6.18
C LEU A 112 4.42 6.37 -5.79
N PRO A 113 4.78 5.20 -5.23
CA PRO A 113 6.16 4.87 -4.97
C PRO A 113 6.91 4.62 -6.28
N LEU A 114 8.03 5.29 -6.46
CA LEU A 114 8.96 5.05 -7.57
C LEU A 114 9.99 4.00 -7.21
N MET A 115 10.44 4.00 -5.95
CA MET A 115 11.47 3.08 -5.49
C MET A 115 11.22 2.70 -4.03
N VAL A 116 11.35 1.42 -3.74
CA VAL A 116 11.30 0.88 -2.38
C VAL A 116 12.68 0.30 -2.08
N MET A 117 13.31 0.77 -0.99
CA MET A 117 14.69 0.44 -0.68
C MET A 117 14.84 -0.12 0.72
N GLU A 118 15.65 -1.16 0.83
CA GLU A 118 16.01 -1.74 2.13
C GLU A 118 16.96 -0.82 2.91
N ASN A 119 17.84 -0.13 2.21
CA ASN A 119 18.75 0.87 2.79
C ASN A 119 18.16 2.26 2.69
N CYS A 120 18.08 2.96 3.82
CA CYS A 120 17.57 4.33 3.84
C CYS A 120 18.60 5.30 3.24
N VAL A 121 18.26 5.94 2.12
CA VAL A 121 19.13 6.92 1.44
C VAL A 121 19.45 8.11 2.33
N THR A 122 18.51 8.55 3.16
CA THR A 122 18.73 9.66 4.10
C THR A 122 19.78 9.27 5.13
N ARG A 123 19.65 8.10 5.75
CA ARG A 123 20.60 7.60 6.75
C ARG A 123 22.01 7.46 6.17
N CYS A 124 22.12 6.95 4.92
CA CYS A 124 23.42 6.69 4.31
C CYS A 124 24.16 7.98 3.89
N ASN A 125 23.43 9.07 3.59
CA ASN A 125 24.04 10.26 3.01
C ASN A 125 24.10 11.47 3.94
N VAL A 126 23.06 11.71 4.75
CA VAL A 126 22.93 12.94 5.56
C VAL A 126 22.65 12.69 7.04
N GLY A 127 22.57 11.42 7.45
CA GLY A 127 22.14 11.05 8.79
C GLY A 127 20.62 10.98 8.92
N CYS A 128 20.12 9.99 9.67
CA CYS A 128 18.68 9.78 9.83
C CYS A 128 18.11 10.74 10.87
N THR A 129 17.17 11.57 10.47
CA THR A 129 16.36 12.44 11.35
C THR A 129 15.00 11.83 11.72
N HIS A 130 14.84 10.50 11.57
CA HIS A 130 13.61 9.76 11.88
C HIS A 130 12.34 10.32 11.21
N GLY A 131 12.42 10.67 9.94
CA GLY A 131 11.24 10.88 9.11
C GLY A 131 10.83 12.33 8.88
N ALA A 132 11.59 13.29 9.31
CA ALA A 132 11.29 14.68 8.98
C ALA A 132 11.69 14.96 7.51
N GLY A 133 10.70 14.94 6.62
CA GLY A 133 10.67 15.65 5.35
C GLY A 133 11.88 15.57 4.42
N SER A 134 12.55 14.41 4.32
CA SER A 134 13.65 14.26 3.35
C SER A 134 13.13 14.31 1.92
N VAL A 135 13.80 15.06 1.07
CA VAL A 135 13.46 15.22 -0.34
C VAL A 135 14.70 15.00 -1.18
N LEU A 136 14.59 14.19 -2.21
CA LEU A 136 15.60 14.11 -3.29
C LEU A 136 15.20 15.10 -4.38
N THR A 137 16.16 15.88 -4.85
CA THR A 137 15.97 16.81 -5.96
C THR A 137 16.81 16.32 -7.14
N ASP A 138 16.17 16.15 -8.30
CA ASP A 138 16.90 15.78 -9.52
C ASP A 138 17.56 16.99 -10.20
N ARG A 139 18.29 16.71 -11.28
CA ARG A 139 18.97 17.76 -12.08
C ARG A 139 18.03 18.79 -12.72
N THR A 140 16.74 18.49 -12.81
CA THR A 140 15.70 19.38 -13.37
C THR A 140 14.99 20.19 -12.29
N GLY A 141 15.32 19.98 -11.01
CA GLY A 141 14.66 20.61 -9.87
C GLY A 141 13.39 19.89 -9.40
N ALA A 142 13.05 18.73 -9.97
CA ALA A 142 11.91 17.96 -9.50
C ALA A 142 12.18 17.34 -8.13
N GLN A 143 11.23 17.46 -7.22
CA GLN A 143 11.35 17.03 -5.83
C GLN A 143 10.61 15.72 -5.58
N PHE A 144 11.32 14.74 -5.07
CA PHE A 144 10.85 13.38 -4.76
C PHE A 144 10.89 13.17 -3.26
N PRO A 145 9.76 13.22 -2.56
CA PRO A 145 9.70 12.96 -1.13
C PRO A 145 10.21 11.56 -0.79
N VAL A 146 10.96 11.44 0.30
CA VAL A 146 11.43 10.18 0.85
C VAL A 146 10.67 9.91 2.14
N THR A 147 9.92 8.83 2.17
CA THR A 147 9.23 8.37 3.37
C THR A 147 9.99 7.21 4.01
N CYS A 148 10.09 7.24 5.33
CA CYS A 148 10.75 6.18 6.09
C CYS A 148 9.71 5.18 6.61
N GLY A 149 10.05 3.90 6.50
CA GLY A 149 9.25 2.79 6.99
C GLY A 149 9.95 1.99 8.09
N TYR A 150 9.36 0.87 8.43
CA TYR A 150 9.88 -0.05 9.42
C TYR A 150 11.32 -0.48 9.12
N GLY A 151 12.17 -0.52 10.15
CA GLY A 151 13.55 -1.00 10.05
C GLY A 151 14.47 -0.09 9.24
N CYS A 152 14.24 1.22 9.21
CA CYS A 152 15.01 2.17 8.41
C CYS A 152 14.98 1.90 6.89
N ARG A 153 13.93 1.26 6.41
CA ARG A 153 13.63 1.13 4.97
C ARG A 153 12.97 2.40 4.49
N CYS A 154 13.09 2.72 3.23
CA CYS A 154 12.47 3.92 2.71
C CYS A 154 11.83 3.73 1.34
N GLU A 155 10.85 4.59 1.05
CA GLU A 155 10.23 4.73 -0.26
C GLU A 155 10.53 6.12 -0.81
N ILE A 156 10.95 6.19 -2.08
CA ILE A 156 10.99 7.43 -2.84
C ILE A 156 9.63 7.56 -3.53
N GLN A 157 8.94 8.64 -3.22
CA GLN A 157 7.63 8.95 -3.79
C GLN A 157 7.78 9.74 -5.09
N ASN A 158 6.80 9.61 -5.99
CA ASN A 158 6.75 10.41 -7.21
C ASN A 158 6.70 11.91 -6.87
N SER A 159 7.37 12.72 -7.69
CA SER A 159 7.35 14.18 -7.57
C SER A 159 5.95 14.79 -7.77
N ARG A 160 5.08 14.07 -8.50
CA ARG A 160 3.71 14.50 -8.77
C ARG A 160 2.71 13.62 -8.02
N THR A 161 1.70 14.26 -7.44
CA THR A 161 0.55 13.56 -6.87
C THR A 161 -0.36 13.09 -8.00
N LEU A 162 -0.73 11.81 -7.96
CA LEU A 162 -1.78 11.26 -8.82
C LEU A 162 -3.13 11.80 -8.36
N PHE A 163 -3.97 12.21 -9.30
CA PHE A 163 -5.36 12.55 -9.05
C PHE A 163 -6.23 12.04 -10.21
N LEU A 164 -7.03 11.03 -9.94
CA LEU A 164 -7.87 10.34 -10.92
C LEU A 164 -9.35 10.33 -10.51
N ALA A 165 -9.67 10.83 -9.32
CA ALA A 165 -11.04 10.79 -8.79
C ALA A 165 -12.05 11.60 -9.64
N ASP A 166 -11.57 12.58 -10.42
CA ASP A 166 -12.37 13.39 -11.35
C ASP A 166 -12.57 12.74 -12.73
N LYS A 167 -11.94 11.59 -12.97
CA LYS A 167 -11.98 10.95 -14.30
C LYS A 167 -13.23 10.07 -14.46
N PRO A 168 -14.06 10.31 -15.50
CA PRO A 168 -15.26 9.52 -15.72
C PRO A 168 -14.96 8.05 -16.04
N GLU A 169 -13.76 7.74 -16.52
CA GLU A 169 -13.29 6.39 -16.78
C GLU A 169 -13.27 5.53 -15.50
N MET A 170 -13.01 6.14 -14.35
CA MET A 170 -13.00 5.45 -13.07
C MET A 170 -14.34 4.75 -12.78
N HIS A 171 -15.45 5.41 -13.06
CA HIS A 171 -16.79 4.87 -12.86
C HIS A 171 -17.15 3.73 -13.83
N ARG A 172 -16.42 3.63 -14.95
CA ARG A 172 -16.66 2.63 -16.03
C ARG A 172 -15.74 1.42 -15.95
N CYS A 173 -14.74 1.45 -15.05
CA CYS A 173 -13.76 0.36 -14.91
C CYS A 173 -14.26 -0.81 -14.04
N GLY A 174 -15.46 -0.72 -13.44
CA GLY A 174 -15.99 -1.76 -12.56
C GLY A 174 -15.15 -1.94 -11.29
N LEU A 175 -14.56 -0.85 -10.78
CA LEU A 175 -13.89 -0.84 -9.49
C LEU A 175 -14.92 -0.88 -8.36
N THR A 176 -14.58 -1.63 -7.31
CA THR A 176 -15.38 -1.66 -6.08
C THR A 176 -14.93 -0.56 -5.12
N TYR A 177 -13.62 -0.26 -5.11
CA TYR A 177 -13.02 0.70 -4.18
C TYR A 177 -12.06 1.64 -4.92
N GLY A 178 -12.03 2.90 -4.49
CA GLY A 178 -10.98 3.86 -4.84
C GLY A 178 -10.12 4.15 -3.62
N ARG A 179 -8.80 3.92 -3.70
CA ARG A 179 -7.87 4.20 -2.61
C ARG A 179 -7.33 5.61 -2.69
N LEU A 180 -7.44 6.34 -1.59
CA LEU A 180 -6.71 7.58 -1.34
C LEU A 180 -5.46 7.24 -0.53
N ARG A 181 -4.28 7.55 -1.08
CA ARG A 181 -2.99 7.25 -0.45
C ARG A 181 -2.35 8.56 0.04
N PHE A 182 -2.67 8.93 1.26
CA PHE A 182 -2.04 10.06 1.94
C PHE A 182 -0.66 9.67 2.46
N THR A 183 0.39 10.43 2.13
CA THR A 183 1.78 10.17 2.51
C THR A 183 2.53 11.39 3.00
N THR A 184 2.32 12.52 2.35
CA THR A 184 3.03 13.78 2.63
C THR A 184 2.07 14.95 2.87
N GLU A 185 0.79 14.71 2.78
CA GLU A 185 -0.26 15.69 3.00
C GLU A 185 -0.35 16.06 4.47
N THR A 186 -0.67 17.34 4.75
CA THR A 186 -0.97 17.82 6.09
C THR A 186 -2.47 17.64 6.41
N PRO A 187 -2.89 17.72 7.68
CA PRO A 187 -4.30 17.59 8.04
C PRO A 187 -5.22 18.64 7.37
N GLU A 188 -4.66 19.77 6.93
CA GLU A 188 -5.39 20.86 6.28
C GLU A 188 -5.56 20.64 4.77
N GLN A 189 -4.82 19.72 4.17
CA GLN A 189 -4.87 19.32 2.76
C GLN A 189 -5.85 18.20 2.52
#